data_46f72de1f44e03a574d62d09f6b39f6f
#
_entry.id   46f72de1f44e03a574d62d09f6b39f6f
#
_cell.length_a   1.000
_cell.length_b   1.000
_cell.length_c   1.000
_cell.angle_alpha   90.00
_cell.angle_beta   90.00
_cell.angle_gamma   90.00
#
_symmetry.space_group_name_H-M   'P 1'
#
loop_
_entity.id
_entity.type
_entity.pdbx_description
1 polymer ?
#
loop_
_entity_poly.entity_id
_entity_poly.type
_entity_poly.pdbx_seq_one_letter_code
_entity_poly.pdbx_strand_id
1 'polypeptide(L)'
;MTTCIFIPRIVVMTQKTLLNDTHRALGAKMVDFGGWDMPIHYGSQLDEHHLVRADAGMFDVSHMTVVDLRGAQVRPFLRRLLANSVDKLKATGKALYSCMLNPRGGVIDDLIEYYLADDFFRMVVNASTREKDLAWIREQAAAFDVQVTEREDLAIIAVQGPTARERVTGLVAEADRAALQKLGRFAAVDVTAASGAPLFVARTGYTGEDGFEILVAQDQVIAFWNALAAAGVRPAGLGARDTLRLEAGMNLYGQDMDEAISPLEAALAWTVALDEGRDFIGRDVLEAQKAAGDARQMIGLVMDEKGVLRHGQAVTTAGGTGEILSGTFSPTLGKGIAFARVPGGELGQVHVDIRGRQVPVRVVKFPFVREGQAQPGVLGES
;
A
#
# COMPACT_ATOMS: atom_id res chain seq x y z
N MET A 1 25.19 -49.49 3.96
CA MET A 1 25.20 -48.39 4.93
C MET A 1 24.89 -47.11 4.14
N THR A 2 23.64 -46.67 4.22
CA THR A 2 23.17 -45.47 3.50
C THR A 2 23.32 -44.29 4.45
N THR A 3 24.26 -43.41 4.20
CA THR A 3 24.52 -42.22 5.01
C THR A 3 23.42 -41.19 4.70
N CYS A 4 22.49 -41.02 5.64
CA CYS A 4 21.55 -39.89 5.57
C CYS A 4 22.29 -38.57 5.78
N ILE A 5 22.42 -37.77 4.72
CA ILE A 5 22.92 -36.40 4.80
C ILE A 5 21.81 -35.57 5.44
N PHE A 6 22.06 -35.14 6.67
CA PHE A 6 21.20 -34.19 7.40
C PHE A 6 21.50 -32.80 6.82
N ILE A 7 20.62 -32.29 5.94
CA ILE A 7 20.68 -30.91 5.50
C ILE A 7 20.02 -30.09 6.61
N PRO A 8 20.75 -29.23 7.34
CA PRO A 8 20.12 -28.38 8.33
C PRO A 8 19.12 -27.46 7.62
N ARG A 9 17.87 -27.48 8.05
CA ARG A 9 16.91 -26.44 7.70
C ARG A 9 17.49 -25.12 8.20
N ILE A 10 17.87 -24.24 7.29
CA ILE A 10 18.19 -22.86 7.63
C ILE A 10 16.87 -22.28 8.17
N VAL A 11 16.80 -22.08 9.47
CA VAL A 11 15.73 -21.32 10.12
C VAL A 11 16.03 -19.87 9.78
N VAL A 12 15.40 -19.35 8.74
CA VAL A 12 15.42 -17.91 8.48
C VAL A 12 14.67 -17.29 9.66
N MET A 13 15.38 -16.55 10.50
CA MET A 13 14.78 -15.81 11.60
C MET A 13 13.96 -14.68 11.00
N THR A 14 12.64 -14.77 11.09
CA THR A 14 11.74 -13.68 10.71
C THR A 14 11.93 -12.49 11.64
N GLN A 15 11.92 -11.28 11.09
CA GLN A 15 11.94 -10.05 11.86
C GLN A 15 10.61 -9.89 12.63
N LYS A 16 10.63 -9.11 13.68
CA LYS A 16 9.45 -8.88 14.55
C LYS A 16 9.27 -7.39 14.78
N THR A 17 8.03 -6.91 14.72
CA THR A 17 7.68 -5.61 15.24
C THR A 17 7.67 -5.63 16.78
N LEU A 18 7.68 -4.48 17.42
CA LEU A 18 7.54 -4.40 18.89
C LEU A 18 6.17 -4.87 19.39
N LEU A 19 5.17 -4.92 18.51
CA LEU A 19 3.84 -5.41 18.82
C LEU A 19 3.69 -6.94 18.66
N ASN A 20 4.74 -7.68 18.22
CA ASN A 20 4.66 -9.11 17.94
C ASN A 20 4.13 -9.92 19.14
N ASP A 21 4.66 -9.68 20.33
CA ASP A 21 4.21 -10.39 21.55
C ASP A 21 2.77 -9.97 21.93
N THR A 22 2.40 -8.72 21.70
CA THR A 22 1.03 -8.21 21.88
C THR A 22 0.06 -8.95 20.95
N HIS A 23 0.42 -9.13 19.67
CA HIS A 23 -0.40 -9.89 18.72
C HIS A 23 -0.61 -11.32 19.17
N ARG A 24 0.45 -11.99 19.62
CA ARG A 24 0.38 -13.36 20.14
C ARG A 24 -0.49 -13.45 21.39
N ALA A 25 -0.36 -12.49 22.31
CA ALA A 25 -1.20 -12.44 23.51
C ALA A 25 -2.69 -12.23 23.20
N LEU A 26 -3.00 -11.53 22.10
CA LEU A 26 -4.36 -11.34 21.57
C LEU A 26 -4.88 -12.56 20.77
N GLY A 27 -4.10 -13.64 20.66
CA GLY A 27 -4.48 -14.86 19.96
C GLY A 27 -4.35 -14.75 18.43
N ALA A 28 -3.56 -13.83 17.91
CA ALA A 28 -3.35 -13.68 16.48
C ALA A 28 -2.69 -14.92 15.88
N LYS A 29 -3.15 -15.35 14.70
CA LYS A 29 -2.43 -16.29 13.86
C LYS A 29 -1.32 -15.56 13.12
N MET A 30 -0.07 -15.92 13.45
CA MET A 30 1.12 -15.30 12.87
C MET A 30 1.55 -16.05 11.61
N VAL A 31 2.08 -15.29 10.62
CA VAL A 31 2.64 -15.80 9.36
C VAL A 31 3.89 -15.02 8.98
N ASP A 32 4.75 -15.64 8.16
CA ASP A 32 5.82 -14.93 7.47
C ASP A 32 5.20 -14.04 6.37
N PHE A 33 5.46 -12.75 6.45
CA PHE A 33 5.08 -11.76 5.45
C PHE A 33 6.31 -10.93 5.07
N GLY A 34 6.92 -11.29 3.94
CA GLY A 34 8.13 -10.61 3.46
C GLY A 34 9.30 -10.60 4.44
N GLY A 35 9.49 -11.69 5.18
CA GLY A 35 10.54 -11.84 6.20
C GLY A 35 10.15 -11.32 7.60
N TRP A 36 8.91 -10.86 7.79
CA TRP A 36 8.39 -10.41 9.07
C TRP A 36 7.34 -11.37 9.63
N ASP A 37 7.40 -11.64 10.94
CA ASP A 37 6.40 -12.44 11.66
C ASP A 37 5.19 -11.56 12.03
N MET A 38 4.14 -11.62 11.20
CA MET A 38 3.02 -10.69 11.22
C MET A 38 1.67 -11.38 11.45
N PRO A 39 0.68 -10.69 12.06
CA PRO A 39 -0.65 -11.24 12.27
C PRO A 39 -1.44 -11.31 10.95
N ILE A 40 -1.84 -12.50 10.52
CA ILE A 40 -2.72 -12.67 9.36
C ILE A 40 -4.19 -12.40 9.73
N HIS A 41 -4.61 -12.81 10.93
CA HIS A 41 -5.92 -12.51 11.53
C HIS A 41 -5.92 -12.78 13.05
N TYR A 42 -6.93 -12.24 13.76
CA TYR A 42 -7.19 -12.41 15.20
C TYR A 42 -8.42 -13.30 15.46
N GLY A 43 -8.74 -14.17 14.52
CA GLY A 43 -9.87 -15.09 14.59
C GLY A 43 -10.50 -15.28 13.22
N SER A 44 -11.07 -14.23 12.64
CA SER A 44 -11.76 -14.29 11.35
C SER A 44 -11.37 -13.10 10.47
N GLN A 45 -10.64 -13.35 9.38
CA GLN A 45 -10.34 -12.37 8.35
C GLN A 45 -11.60 -11.68 7.80
N LEU A 46 -12.70 -12.42 7.67
CA LEU A 46 -13.97 -11.92 7.15
C LEU A 46 -14.60 -10.92 8.13
N ASP A 47 -14.63 -11.26 9.42
CA ASP A 47 -15.21 -10.39 10.45
C ASP A 47 -14.36 -9.12 10.64
N GLU A 48 -13.03 -9.25 10.54
CA GLU A 48 -12.11 -8.11 10.59
C GLU A 48 -12.29 -7.19 9.38
N HIS A 49 -12.51 -7.73 8.18
CA HIS A 49 -12.85 -6.94 7.01
C HIS A 49 -14.14 -6.14 7.22
N HIS A 50 -15.21 -6.80 7.65
CA HIS A 50 -16.50 -6.15 7.91
C HIS A 50 -16.40 -5.13 9.05
N LEU A 51 -15.59 -5.41 10.07
CA LEU A 51 -15.30 -4.48 11.14
C LEU A 51 -14.74 -3.15 10.61
N VAL A 52 -13.72 -3.23 9.73
CA VAL A 52 -13.10 -2.03 9.15
C VAL A 52 -14.10 -1.24 8.28
N ARG A 53 -14.98 -1.94 7.56
CA ARG A 53 -16.03 -1.30 6.75
C ARG A 53 -17.13 -0.65 7.59
N ALA A 54 -17.44 -1.17 8.77
CA ALA A 54 -18.58 -0.73 9.59
C ALA A 54 -18.20 0.19 10.76
N ASP A 55 -16.96 0.12 11.23
CA ASP A 55 -16.53 0.80 12.47
C ASP A 55 -15.09 1.32 12.34
N ALA A 56 -14.14 0.78 13.12
CA ALA A 56 -12.72 1.09 13.03
C ALA A 56 -11.87 -0.14 13.37
N GLY A 57 -10.94 -0.45 12.47
CA GLY A 57 -9.90 -1.45 12.70
C GLY A 57 -8.50 -0.82 12.77
N MET A 58 -7.61 -1.41 13.56
CA MET A 58 -6.21 -1.03 13.61
C MET A 58 -5.31 -2.15 13.10
N PHE A 59 -4.28 -1.77 12.35
CA PHE A 59 -3.29 -2.65 11.78
C PHE A 59 -1.91 -2.25 12.27
N ASP A 60 -1.11 -3.21 12.69
CA ASP A 60 0.32 -3.01 12.81
C ASP A 60 0.94 -3.04 11.40
N VAL A 61 1.51 -1.91 11.00
CA VAL A 61 2.25 -1.76 9.74
C VAL A 61 3.68 -1.26 10.01
N SER A 62 4.21 -1.53 11.21
CA SER A 62 5.55 -1.12 11.64
C SER A 62 6.67 -1.88 10.91
N HIS A 63 6.35 -2.88 10.11
CA HIS A 63 7.30 -3.52 9.19
C HIS A 63 7.66 -2.62 7.99
N MET A 64 6.85 -1.60 7.66
CA MET A 64 7.18 -0.61 6.64
C MET A 64 8.34 0.28 7.09
N THR A 65 9.10 0.79 6.11
CA THR A 65 10.31 1.56 6.37
C THR A 65 10.04 3.05 6.26
N VAL A 66 10.43 3.80 7.30
CA VAL A 66 10.37 5.27 7.31
C VAL A 66 11.75 5.84 7.04
N VAL A 67 11.84 6.78 6.12
CA VAL A 67 13.10 7.43 5.73
C VAL A 67 12.96 8.94 5.82
N ASP A 68 13.79 9.60 6.61
CA ASP A 68 13.89 11.05 6.65
C ASP A 68 14.98 11.51 5.66
N LEU A 69 14.62 12.44 4.79
CA LEU A 69 15.47 13.04 3.78
C LEU A 69 15.68 14.53 4.14
N ARG A 70 16.92 14.93 4.42
CA ARG A 70 17.25 16.29 4.84
C ARG A 70 18.40 16.85 4.03
N GLY A 71 18.34 18.13 3.69
CA GLY A 71 19.42 18.84 3.04
C GLY A 71 18.94 19.90 2.05
N ALA A 72 19.83 20.80 1.68
CA ALA A 72 19.51 21.92 0.79
C ALA A 72 19.07 21.48 -0.62
N GLN A 73 19.43 20.26 -1.03
CA GLN A 73 19.09 19.72 -2.35
C GLN A 73 18.08 18.58 -2.31
N VAL A 74 17.31 18.40 -1.22
CA VAL A 74 16.34 17.33 -1.10
C VAL A 74 15.25 17.41 -2.18
N ARG A 75 14.71 18.59 -2.49
CA ARG A 75 13.70 18.74 -3.53
C ARG A 75 14.25 18.46 -4.94
N PRO A 76 15.42 19.01 -5.38
CA PRO A 76 16.07 18.58 -6.62
C PRO A 76 16.34 17.09 -6.71
N PHE A 77 16.78 16.47 -5.63
CA PHE A 77 16.96 15.02 -5.52
C PHE A 77 15.65 14.25 -5.77
N LEU A 78 14.56 14.59 -5.07
CA LEU A 78 13.26 13.96 -5.23
C LEU A 78 12.65 14.17 -6.61
N ARG A 79 12.90 15.32 -7.25
CA ARG A 79 12.53 15.56 -8.65
C ARG A 79 13.19 14.59 -9.61
N ARG A 80 14.41 14.13 -9.30
CA ARG A 80 15.14 13.12 -10.08
C ARG A 80 14.70 11.69 -9.74
N LEU A 81 14.44 11.42 -8.47
CA LEU A 81 14.16 10.06 -7.95
C LEU A 81 12.74 9.60 -8.27
N LEU A 82 11.74 10.48 -8.15
CA LEU A 82 10.32 10.11 -8.16
C LEU A 82 9.67 10.31 -9.54
N ALA A 83 8.83 9.39 -9.96
CA ALA A 83 8.06 9.51 -11.19
C ALA A 83 6.99 10.61 -11.11
N ASN A 84 6.37 10.82 -9.94
CA ASN A 84 5.45 11.94 -9.71
C ASN A 84 6.19 13.22 -9.40
N SER A 85 5.53 14.35 -9.60
CA SER A 85 6.14 15.66 -9.36
C SER A 85 6.03 16.08 -7.90
N VAL A 86 7.16 16.10 -7.22
CA VAL A 86 7.27 16.63 -5.85
C VAL A 86 6.97 18.13 -5.76
N ASP A 87 6.97 18.84 -6.89
CA ASP A 87 6.61 20.27 -6.96
C ASP A 87 5.11 20.52 -6.71
N LYS A 88 4.28 19.48 -6.73
CA LYS A 88 2.88 19.53 -6.28
C LYS A 88 2.76 19.75 -4.76
N LEU A 89 3.79 19.42 -4.00
CA LEU A 89 3.86 19.59 -2.55
C LEU A 89 4.26 21.03 -2.19
N LYS A 90 3.26 21.90 -2.03
CA LYS A 90 3.43 23.36 -1.82
C LYS A 90 3.14 23.83 -0.40
N ALA A 91 2.69 22.94 0.48
CA ALA A 91 2.37 23.27 1.86
C ALA A 91 2.84 22.15 2.78
N THR A 92 3.42 22.54 3.92
CA THR A 92 3.85 21.63 4.97
C THR A 92 2.72 20.64 5.36
N GLY A 93 3.09 19.39 5.53
CA GLY A 93 2.19 18.29 5.83
C GLY A 93 1.53 17.65 4.61
N LYS A 94 1.64 18.21 3.38
CA LYS A 94 1.09 17.56 2.19
C LYS A 94 1.87 16.30 1.85
N ALA A 95 1.14 15.30 1.35
CA ALA A 95 1.69 14.02 0.94
C ALA A 95 1.49 13.77 -0.55
N LEU A 96 2.37 12.96 -1.14
CA LEU A 96 2.35 12.56 -2.53
C LEU A 96 2.59 11.05 -2.62
N TYR A 97 1.73 10.35 -3.34
CA TYR A 97 2.00 8.97 -3.74
C TYR A 97 2.77 8.96 -5.07
N SER A 98 3.82 8.17 -5.14
CA SER A 98 4.68 8.07 -6.32
C SER A 98 5.27 6.68 -6.49
N CYS A 99 5.66 6.35 -7.72
CA CYS A 99 6.58 5.26 -7.98
C CYS A 99 8.03 5.77 -7.98
N MET A 100 8.95 4.95 -7.49
CA MET A 100 10.38 5.04 -7.68
C MET A 100 10.78 4.05 -8.77
N LEU A 101 11.50 4.50 -9.80
CA LEU A 101 11.75 3.72 -11.01
C LEU A 101 13.22 3.37 -11.19
N ASN A 102 13.48 2.27 -11.88
CA ASN A 102 14.78 1.96 -12.44
C ASN A 102 14.97 2.64 -13.84
N PRO A 103 16.20 2.67 -14.39
CA PRO A 103 16.46 3.28 -15.70
C PRO A 103 15.71 2.63 -16.88
N ARG A 104 15.16 1.43 -16.70
CA ARG A 104 14.33 0.73 -17.71
C ARG A 104 12.84 1.05 -17.58
N GLY A 105 12.45 1.98 -16.69
CA GLY A 105 11.07 2.39 -16.44
C GLY A 105 10.25 1.42 -15.57
N GLY A 106 10.87 0.35 -15.05
CA GLY A 106 10.22 -0.57 -14.13
C GLY A 106 10.13 -0.02 -12.70
N VAL A 107 9.11 -0.44 -11.96
CA VAL A 107 8.84 0.04 -10.60
C VAL A 107 9.76 -0.63 -9.60
N ILE A 108 10.68 0.13 -8.98
CA ILE A 108 11.49 -0.35 -7.84
C ILE A 108 10.61 -0.50 -6.61
N ASP A 109 9.82 0.54 -6.32
CA ASP A 109 8.81 0.53 -5.25
C ASP A 109 7.76 1.62 -5.47
N ASP A 110 6.61 1.50 -4.81
CA ASP A 110 5.61 2.55 -4.64
C ASP A 110 5.65 3.07 -3.19
N LEU A 111 5.51 4.38 -3.04
CA LEU A 111 5.79 5.05 -1.78
C LEU A 111 4.92 6.28 -1.55
N ILE A 112 4.89 6.72 -0.30
CA ILE A 112 4.31 8.02 0.07
C ILE A 112 5.42 8.95 0.54
N GLU A 113 5.44 10.18 -0.02
CA GLU A 113 6.37 11.25 0.33
C GLU A 113 5.62 12.38 1.04
N TYR A 114 6.09 12.81 2.20
CA TYR A 114 5.54 13.91 3.00
C TYR A 114 6.47 15.12 2.96
N TYR A 115 5.94 16.28 2.60
CA TYR A 115 6.67 17.55 2.66
C TYR A 115 6.56 18.16 4.05
N LEU A 116 7.65 18.25 4.78
CA LEU A 116 7.68 18.79 6.15
C LEU A 116 8.33 20.18 6.25
N ALA A 117 9.36 20.43 5.44
CA ALA A 117 10.00 21.72 5.26
C ALA A 117 10.74 21.75 3.91
N ASP A 118 11.25 22.88 3.49
CA ASP A 118 11.98 23.01 2.22
C ASP A 118 13.23 22.11 2.14
N ASP A 119 13.83 21.86 3.28
CA ASP A 119 15.01 21.01 3.48
C ASP A 119 14.71 19.69 4.19
N PHE A 120 13.42 19.33 4.34
CA PHE A 120 13.03 18.11 5.06
C PHE A 120 11.79 17.46 4.46
N PHE A 121 11.96 16.20 4.03
CA PHE A 121 10.90 15.31 3.58
C PHE A 121 10.97 14.00 4.35
N ARG A 122 9.82 13.32 4.44
CA ARG A 122 9.71 11.98 5.03
C ARG A 122 9.06 11.05 4.03
N MET A 123 9.72 9.93 3.78
CA MET A 123 9.27 8.88 2.87
C MET A 123 8.86 7.64 3.65
N VAL A 124 7.80 6.96 3.19
CA VAL A 124 7.42 5.63 3.69
C VAL A 124 7.41 4.67 2.51
N VAL A 125 8.23 3.60 2.60
CA VAL A 125 8.40 2.57 1.57
C VAL A 125 7.96 1.21 2.07
N ASN A 126 7.75 0.25 1.14
CA ASN A 126 7.30 -1.09 1.48
C ASN A 126 8.34 -1.90 2.25
N ALA A 127 7.87 -2.84 3.08
CA ALA A 127 8.73 -3.65 3.95
C ALA A 127 9.61 -4.65 3.20
N SER A 128 9.06 -5.32 2.18
CA SER A 128 9.77 -6.36 1.43
C SER A 128 10.88 -5.80 0.53
N THR A 129 10.85 -4.51 0.25
CA THR A 129 11.80 -3.78 -0.62
C THR A 129 12.83 -2.98 0.17
N ARG A 130 12.77 -2.97 1.51
CA ARG A 130 13.56 -2.11 2.41
C ARG A 130 15.04 -2.00 2.01
N GLU A 131 15.73 -3.12 1.90
CA GLU A 131 17.18 -3.11 1.62
C GLU A 131 17.48 -2.54 0.23
N LYS A 132 16.67 -2.93 -0.76
CA LYS A 132 16.78 -2.47 -2.14
C LYS A 132 16.49 -0.97 -2.23
N ASP A 133 15.44 -0.51 -1.59
CA ASP A 133 15.03 0.89 -1.63
C ASP A 133 16.05 1.79 -0.95
N LEU A 134 16.50 1.42 0.25
CA LEU A 134 17.53 2.18 0.95
C LEU A 134 18.85 2.24 0.16
N ALA A 135 19.25 1.14 -0.48
CA ALA A 135 20.43 1.12 -1.33
C ALA A 135 20.27 2.06 -2.53
N TRP A 136 19.12 1.99 -3.23
CA TRP A 136 18.83 2.84 -4.38
C TRP A 136 18.73 4.32 -4.01
N ILE A 137 18.00 4.65 -2.95
CA ILE A 137 17.86 6.03 -2.46
C ILE A 137 19.23 6.61 -2.10
N ARG A 138 20.09 5.88 -1.38
CA ARG A 138 21.44 6.32 -1.00
C ARG A 138 22.35 6.48 -2.21
N GLU A 139 22.30 5.56 -3.16
CA GLU A 139 23.06 5.66 -4.42
C GLU A 139 22.68 6.92 -5.19
N GLN A 140 21.39 7.17 -5.38
CA GLN A 140 20.92 8.34 -6.12
C GLN A 140 21.14 9.65 -5.36
N ALA A 141 21.11 9.64 -4.03
CA ALA A 141 21.38 10.79 -3.19
C ALA A 141 22.84 11.24 -3.19
N ALA A 142 23.79 10.36 -3.54
CA ALA A 142 25.23 10.65 -3.49
C ALA A 142 25.67 11.86 -4.34
N ALA A 143 24.88 12.23 -5.35
CA ALA A 143 25.14 13.40 -6.21
C ALA A 143 24.52 14.71 -5.66
N PHE A 144 23.86 14.69 -4.51
CA PHE A 144 23.10 15.80 -3.94
C PHE A 144 23.51 16.07 -2.49
N ASP A 145 23.33 17.30 -2.04
CA ASP A 145 23.42 17.63 -0.60
C ASP A 145 22.15 17.16 0.12
N VAL A 146 22.08 15.83 0.37
CA VAL A 146 20.96 15.15 1.00
C VAL A 146 21.47 14.09 1.98
N GLN A 147 21.03 14.18 3.22
CA GLN A 147 21.20 13.14 4.22
C GLN A 147 19.99 12.19 4.18
N VAL A 148 20.25 10.90 4.04
CA VAL A 148 19.25 9.81 4.06
C VAL A 148 19.34 9.09 5.40
N THR A 149 18.30 9.20 6.21
CA THR A 149 18.24 8.62 7.56
C THR A 149 17.04 7.68 7.67
N GLU A 150 17.31 6.40 7.84
CA GLU A 150 16.26 5.45 8.22
C GLU A 150 15.82 5.68 9.66
N ARG A 151 14.52 5.68 9.90
CA ARG A 151 13.89 5.96 11.18
C ARG A 151 13.44 4.66 11.84
N GLU A 152 14.41 3.86 12.26
CA GLU A 152 14.16 2.60 12.99
C GLU A 152 13.55 2.83 14.39
N ASP A 153 13.59 4.06 14.88
CA ASP A 153 12.98 4.49 16.14
C ASP A 153 11.47 4.72 16.08
N LEU A 154 10.86 4.61 14.89
CA LEU A 154 9.43 4.81 14.67
C LEU A 154 8.72 3.49 14.38
N ALA A 155 7.51 3.37 14.90
CA ALA A 155 6.53 2.35 14.54
C ALA A 155 5.34 2.98 13.82
N ILE A 156 4.58 2.21 13.06
CA ILE A 156 3.42 2.70 12.31
C ILE A 156 2.19 1.89 12.67
N ILE A 157 1.13 2.57 13.12
CA ILE A 157 -0.20 1.96 13.31
C ILE A 157 -1.18 2.62 12.33
N ALA A 158 -1.83 1.81 11.50
CA ALA A 158 -2.93 2.29 10.65
C ALA A 158 -4.26 2.07 11.38
N VAL A 159 -5.10 3.12 11.47
CA VAL A 159 -6.46 3.06 12.02
C VAL A 159 -7.42 3.49 10.92
N GLN A 160 -8.26 2.57 10.48
CA GLN A 160 -9.07 2.74 9.27
C GLN A 160 -10.55 2.37 9.53
N GLY A 161 -11.47 3.08 8.90
CA GLY A 161 -12.91 2.85 8.99
C GLY A 161 -13.70 4.12 9.29
N PRO A 162 -15.05 4.07 9.18
CA PRO A 162 -15.91 5.26 9.30
C PRO A 162 -15.79 6.00 10.65
N THR A 163 -15.47 5.32 11.75
CA THR A 163 -15.28 5.94 13.08
C THR A 163 -13.82 6.17 13.45
N ALA A 164 -12.87 5.76 12.59
CA ALA A 164 -11.44 5.79 12.89
C ALA A 164 -10.93 7.17 13.29
N ARG A 165 -11.31 8.21 12.54
CA ARG A 165 -10.87 9.58 12.80
C ARG A 165 -11.37 10.13 14.14
N GLU A 166 -12.62 9.87 14.47
CA GLU A 166 -13.21 10.30 15.75
C GLU A 166 -12.46 9.65 16.92
N ARG A 167 -12.26 8.33 16.87
CA ARG A 167 -11.59 7.57 17.92
C ARG A 167 -10.15 8.03 18.13
N VAL A 168 -9.38 8.21 17.06
CA VAL A 168 -7.99 8.72 17.15
C VAL A 168 -7.98 10.16 17.66
N THR A 169 -8.90 11.02 17.21
CA THR A 169 -8.98 12.41 17.69
C THR A 169 -9.26 12.48 19.21
N GLY A 170 -10.02 11.52 19.73
CA GLY A 170 -10.24 11.39 21.19
C GLY A 170 -8.99 11.09 21.99
N LEU A 171 -7.95 10.53 21.37
CA LEU A 171 -6.69 10.12 22.02
C LEU A 171 -5.56 11.16 21.90
N VAL A 172 -5.78 12.28 21.23
CA VAL A 172 -4.80 13.36 21.16
C VAL A 172 -5.12 14.47 22.18
N ALA A 173 -4.11 15.26 22.54
CA ALA A 173 -4.24 16.41 23.41
C ALA A 173 -5.34 17.36 22.88
N GLU A 174 -6.08 17.97 23.76
CA GLU A 174 -7.22 18.83 23.40
C GLU A 174 -6.82 19.97 22.43
N ALA A 175 -5.63 20.53 22.63
CA ALA A 175 -5.09 21.60 21.79
C ALA A 175 -4.91 21.19 20.34
N ASP A 176 -4.66 19.90 20.06
CA ASP A 176 -4.34 19.37 18.73
C ASP A 176 -5.57 18.79 18.00
N ARG A 177 -6.68 18.58 18.71
CA ARG A 177 -7.89 17.96 18.14
C ARG A 177 -8.42 18.70 16.91
N ALA A 178 -8.44 20.03 16.97
CA ALA A 178 -8.94 20.84 15.86
C ALA A 178 -8.09 20.72 14.60
N ALA A 179 -6.77 20.61 14.74
CA ALA A 179 -5.86 20.38 13.61
C ALA A 179 -6.11 19.01 12.96
N LEU A 180 -6.27 17.98 13.79
CA LEU A 180 -6.51 16.62 13.30
C LEU A 180 -7.89 16.47 12.63
N GLN A 181 -8.95 17.11 13.17
CA GLN A 181 -10.28 17.11 12.57
C GLN A 181 -10.30 17.78 11.19
N LYS A 182 -9.53 18.87 11.01
CA LYS A 182 -9.43 19.63 9.77
C LYS A 182 -8.45 19.03 8.76
N LEU A 183 -7.69 18.00 9.14
CA LEU A 183 -6.67 17.40 8.29
C LEU A 183 -7.30 16.85 7.00
N GLY A 184 -6.81 17.34 5.86
CA GLY A 184 -7.24 16.88 4.53
C GLY A 184 -6.67 15.51 4.17
N ARG A 185 -7.26 14.83 3.18
CA ARG A 185 -6.68 13.60 2.60
C ARG A 185 -5.31 13.90 2.00
N PHE A 186 -4.40 12.92 2.04
CA PHE A 186 -3.01 13.08 1.63
C PHE A 186 -2.34 14.29 2.31
N ALA A 187 -2.53 14.37 3.61
CA ALA A 187 -1.86 15.34 4.46
C ALA A 187 -1.54 14.72 5.83
N ALA A 188 -0.53 15.25 6.48
CA ALA A 188 -0.07 14.85 7.80
C ALA A 188 0.15 16.05 8.71
N VAL A 189 0.14 15.83 10.02
CA VAL A 189 0.37 16.84 11.05
C VAL A 189 1.05 16.17 12.26
N ASP A 190 1.97 16.90 12.87
CA ASP A 190 2.50 16.55 14.20
C ASP A 190 1.49 16.94 15.26
N VAL A 191 1.17 16.02 16.15
CA VAL A 191 0.28 16.22 17.29
C VAL A 191 0.83 15.51 18.52
N THR A 192 0.28 15.83 19.67
CA THR A 192 0.64 15.18 20.94
C THR A 192 -0.48 14.23 21.36
N ALA A 193 -0.16 12.99 21.68
CA ALA A 193 -1.12 12.08 22.31
C ALA A 193 -1.56 12.61 23.68
N ALA A 194 -2.74 12.22 24.14
CA ALA A 194 -3.21 12.56 25.48
C ALA A 194 -2.25 12.08 26.61
N SER A 195 -1.42 11.08 26.33
CA SER A 195 -0.33 10.61 27.20
C SER A 195 0.90 11.52 27.22
N GLY A 196 1.00 12.51 26.32
CA GLY A 196 2.16 13.38 26.14
C GLY A 196 3.14 12.89 25.06
N ALA A 197 2.93 11.71 24.45
CA ALA A 197 3.80 11.19 23.40
C ALA A 197 3.63 11.98 22.09
N PRO A 198 4.72 12.31 21.36
CA PRO A 198 4.62 12.92 20.04
C PRO A 198 4.12 11.88 19.02
N LEU A 199 3.23 12.31 18.13
CA LEU A 199 2.68 11.52 17.03
C LEU A 199 2.80 12.30 15.72
N PHE A 200 3.18 11.63 14.65
CA PHE A 200 3.00 12.12 13.29
C PHE A 200 1.80 11.40 12.68
N VAL A 201 0.73 12.13 12.41
CA VAL A 201 -0.55 11.56 11.98
C VAL A 201 -0.83 11.96 10.54
N ALA A 202 -0.87 10.97 9.64
CA ALA A 202 -1.17 11.15 8.23
C ALA A 202 -2.59 10.65 7.91
N ARG A 203 -3.38 11.44 7.19
CA ARG A 203 -4.69 11.01 6.66
C ARG A 203 -4.49 10.30 5.34
N THR A 204 -3.94 9.13 5.45
CA THR A 204 -3.64 8.15 4.40
C THR A 204 -4.14 6.78 4.83
N GLY A 205 -4.03 5.78 3.97
CA GLY A 205 -4.44 4.42 4.28
C GLY A 205 -4.51 3.55 3.04
N TYR A 206 -4.76 2.26 3.25
CA TYR A 206 -4.69 1.20 2.24
C TYR A 206 -5.98 0.36 2.19
N THR A 207 -7.12 0.92 2.59
CA THR A 207 -8.38 0.17 2.76
C THR A 207 -9.55 0.68 1.94
N GLY A 208 -9.43 1.89 1.39
CA GLY A 208 -10.54 2.59 0.75
C GLY A 208 -11.51 3.27 1.73
N GLU A 209 -11.29 3.07 3.05
CA GLU A 209 -11.97 3.81 4.10
C GLU A 209 -11.21 5.09 4.46
N ASP A 210 -11.84 5.96 5.23
CA ASP A 210 -11.18 7.11 5.87
C ASP A 210 -10.42 6.63 7.12
N GLY A 211 -9.37 7.34 7.48
CA GLY A 211 -8.59 6.98 8.66
C GLY A 211 -7.23 7.66 8.69
N PHE A 212 -6.35 7.09 9.49
CA PHE A 212 -5.01 7.61 9.69
C PHE A 212 -3.96 6.50 9.66
N GLU A 213 -2.76 6.85 9.22
CA GLU A 213 -1.52 6.13 9.49
C GLU A 213 -0.71 6.98 10.47
N ILE A 214 -0.34 6.39 11.60
CA ILE A 214 0.18 7.11 12.76
C ILE A 214 1.58 6.58 13.04
N LEU A 215 2.57 7.47 12.91
CA LEU A 215 3.93 7.18 13.32
C LEU A 215 4.09 7.56 14.79
N VAL A 216 4.60 6.64 15.57
CA VAL A 216 4.80 6.77 17.00
C VAL A 216 6.17 6.25 17.37
N ALA A 217 6.82 6.85 18.37
CA ALA A 217 8.10 6.33 18.89
C ALA A 217 7.96 4.87 19.34
N GLN A 218 8.94 4.05 19.03
CA GLN A 218 8.89 2.61 19.32
C GLN A 218 8.64 2.28 20.78
N ASP A 219 9.20 3.05 21.71
CA ASP A 219 9.01 2.88 23.15
C ASP A 219 7.59 3.24 23.63
N GLN A 220 6.79 3.93 22.79
CA GLN A 220 5.41 4.32 23.07
C GLN A 220 4.36 3.48 22.31
N VAL A 221 4.78 2.64 21.36
CA VAL A 221 3.85 1.95 20.46
C VAL A 221 2.88 1.02 21.16
N ILE A 222 3.35 0.26 22.16
CA ILE A 222 2.50 -0.67 22.92
C ILE A 222 1.46 0.10 23.76
N ALA A 223 1.88 1.20 24.39
CA ALA A 223 0.97 2.05 25.17
C ALA A 223 -0.10 2.69 24.26
N PHE A 224 0.28 3.17 23.07
CA PHE A 224 -0.64 3.78 22.14
C PHE A 224 -1.59 2.75 21.51
N TRP A 225 -1.10 1.55 21.18
CA TRP A 225 -1.94 0.42 20.72
C TRP A 225 -3.02 0.08 21.76
N ASN A 226 -2.64 -0.02 23.02
CA ASN A 226 -3.57 -0.31 24.11
C ASN A 226 -4.58 0.84 24.33
N ALA A 227 -4.18 2.09 24.15
CA ALA A 227 -5.09 3.23 24.22
C ALA A 227 -6.12 3.20 23.08
N LEU A 228 -5.72 2.83 21.84
CA LEU A 228 -6.63 2.60 20.72
C LEU A 228 -7.62 1.48 21.01
N ALA A 229 -7.13 0.35 21.57
CA ALA A 229 -8.00 -0.76 21.98
C ALA A 229 -9.01 -0.34 23.04
N ALA A 230 -8.59 0.42 24.05
CA ALA A 230 -9.47 0.97 25.09
C ALA A 230 -10.51 1.96 24.53
N ALA A 231 -10.18 2.69 23.46
CA ALA A 231 -11.10 3.55 22.71
C ALA A 231 -12.05 2.74 21.78
N GLY A 232 -12.00 1.41 21.81
CA GLY A 232 -12.87 0.52 21.04
C GLY A 232 -12.38 0.22 19.61
N VAL A 233 -11.16 0.63 19.24
CA VAL A 233 -10.57 0.23 17.96
C VAL A 233 -10.08 -1.22 18.09
N ARG A 234 -10.57 -2.10 17.23
CA ARG A 234 -10.22 -3.52 17.27
C ARG A 234 -9.07 -3.85 16.33
N PRO A 235 -8.18 -4.81 16.68
CA PRO A 235 -7.12 -5.25 15.79
C PRO A 235 -7.67 -5.96 14.55
N ALA A 236 -7.01 -5.77 13.43
CA ALA A 236 -7.25 -6.48 12.19
C ALA A 236 -5.91 -6.90 11.56
N GLY A 237 -5.88 -8.09 10.97
CA GLY A 237 -4.67 -8.67 10.41
C GLY A 237 -4.51 -8.41 8.92
N LEU A 238 -3.36 -8.89 8.38
CA LEU A 238 -2.98 -8.70 6.98
C LEU A 238 -3.98 -9.36 6.00
N GLY A 239 -4.70 -10.40 6.43
CA GLY A 239 -5.72 -11.02 5.59
C GLY A 239 -6.89 -10.07 5.28
N ALA A 240 -7.37 -9.34 6.29
CA ALA A 240 -8.38 -8.28 6.07
C ALA A 240 -7.78 -7.10 5.28
N ARG A 241 -6.52 -6.69 5.58
CA ARG A 241 -5.83 -5.64 4.83
C ARG A 241 -5.77 -5.95 3.33
N ASP A 242 -5.49 -7.20 2.94
CA ASP A 242 -5.39 -7.59 1.53
C ASP A 242 -6.75 -7.57 0.82
N THR A 243 -7.81 -8.06 1.43
CA THR A 243 -9.15 -7.98 0.83
C THR A 243 -9.65 -6.53 0.71
N LEU A 244 -9.36 -5.69 1.72
CA LEU A 244 -9.73 -4.27 1.74
C LEU A 244 -8.99 -3.47 0.66
N ARG A 245 -7.66 -3.66 0.52
CA ARG A 245 -6.85 -2.92 -0.47
C ARG A 245 -7.25 -3.29 -1.89
N LEU A 246 -7.54 -4.58 -2.16
CA LEU A 246 -7.96 -5.01 -3.49
C LEU A 246 -9.33 -4.43 -3.85
N GLU A 247 -10.29 -4.43 -2.92
CA GLU A 247 -11.55 -3.73 -3.10
C GLU A 247 -11.36 -2.23 -3.37
N ALA A 248 -10.40 -1.61 -2.70
CA ALA A 248 -10.05 -0.19 -2.87
C ALA A 248 -9.27 0.11 -4.16
N GLY A 249 -8.94 -0.90 -4.96
CA GLY A 249 -8.21 -0.69 -6.21
C GLY A 249 -6.73 -0.37 -6.02
N MET A 250 -6.11 -0.79 -4.92
CA MET A 250 -4.72 -0.48 -4.58
C MET A 250 -3.79 -1.66 -4.87
N ASN A 251 -2.68 -1.37 -5.53
CA ASN A 251 -1.68 -2.36 -5.92
C ASN A 251 -0.93 -2.92 -4.72
N LEU A 252 -0.44 -4.15 -4.85
CA LEU A 252 0.51 -4.77 -3.96
C LEU A 252 1.83 -4.97 -4.71
N TYR A 253 2.90 -4.32 -4.24
CA TYR A 253 4.22 -4.48 -4.82
C TYR A 253 4.71 -5.95 -4.74
N GLY A 254 5.39 -6.39 -5.79
CA GLY A 254 5.84 -7.78 -5.94
C GLY A 254 4.78 -8.74 -6.49
N GLN A 255 3.51 -8.33 -6.54
CA GLN A 255 2.42 -9.10 -7.12
C GLN A 255 1.74 -8.40 -8.30
N ASP A 256 1.39 -7.12 -8.14
CA ASP A 256 0.72 -6.34 -9.18
C ASP A 256 1.70 -5.53 -10.03
N MET A 257 2.89 -5.28 -9.54
CA MET A 257 4.00 -4.62 -10.22
C MET A 257 5.34 -4.98 -9.57
N ASP A 258 6.41 -4.84 -10.34
CA ASP A 258 7.79 -5.06 -9.96
C ASP A 258 8.76 -4.28 -10.88
N GLU A 259 10.06 -4.59 -10.79
CA GLU A 259 11.11 -3.93 -11.57
C GLU A 259 11.06 -4.19 -13.09
N ALA A 260 10.24 -5.14 -13.56
CA ALA A 260 10.02 -5.42 -14.98
C ALA A 260 8.74 -4.76 -15.53
N ILE A 261 7.94 -4.14 -14.66
CA ILE A 261 6.63 -3.58 -14.97
C ILE A 261 6.67 -2.06 -14.81
N SER A 262 6.23 -1.34 -15.82
CA SER A 262 6.12 0.13 -15.76
C SER A 262 4.85 0.58 -15.02
N PRO A 263 4.82 1.81 -14.49
CA PRO A 263 3.59 2.38 -13.92
C PRO A 263 2.42 2.41 -14.92
N LEU A 264 2.71 2.51 -16.23
CA LEU A 264 1.69 2.52 -17.28
C LEU A 264 0.96 1.18 -17.37
N GLU A 265 1.68 0.07 -17.14
CA GLU A 265 1.14 -1.30 -17.14
C GLU A 265 0.51 -1.73 -15.82
N ALA A 266 0.69 -0.91 -14.76
CA ALA A 266 0.19 -1.14 -13.41
C ALA A 266 -1.00 -0.23 -13.03
N ALA A 267 -1.63 0.42 -14.02
CA ALA A 267 -2.68 1.43 -13.83
C ALA A 267 -2.27 2.61 -12.92
N LEU A 268 -0.97 2.90 -12.86
CA LEU A 268 -0.38 3.99 -12.07
C LEU A 268 0.10 5.16 -12.94
N ALA A 269 -0.34 5.26 -14.20
CA ALA A 269 0.00 6.36 -15.10
C ALA A 269 -0.27 7.75 -14.50
N TRP A 270 -1.27 7.89 -13.62
CA TRP A 270 -1.61 9.12 -12.92
C TRP A 270 -0.54 9.57 -11.90
N THR A 271 0.39 8.68 -11.53
CA THR A 271 1.54 8.98 -10.66
C THR A 271 2.76 9.43 -11.46
N VAL A 272 2.68 9.46 -12.80
CA VAL A 272 3.82 9.80 -13.66
C VAL A 272 3.62 11.19 -14.25
N ALA A 273 4.46 12.13 -13.87
CA ALA A 273 4.38 13.51 -14.35
C ALA A 273 5.27 13.71 -15.59
N LEU A 274 4.79 13.30 -16.76
CA LEU A 274 5.49 13.46 -18.04
C LEU A 274 5.35 14.89 -18.62
N ASP A 275 4.31 15.63 -18.24
CA ASP A 275 3.95 16.90 -18.84
C ASP A 275 4.85 18.06 -18.40
N GLU A 276 5.61 17.91 -17.32
CA GLU A 276 6.33 19.01 -16.65
C GLU A 276 7.75 19.26 -17.18
N GLY A 277 8.19 18.55 -18.21
CA GLY A 277 9.53 18.76 -18.81
C GLY A 277 10.71 18.50 -17.86
N ARG A 278 10.47 17.94 -16.64
CA ARG A 278 11.52 17.58 -15.70
C ARG A 278 12.16 16.26 -16.05
N ASP A 279 13.43 16.11 -15.75
CA ASP A 279 14.13 14.85 -15.88
C ASP A 279 13.94 14.01 -14.60
N PHE A 280 13.56 12.73 -14.77
CA PHE A 280 13.53 11.74 -13.71
C PHE A 280 13.93 10.35 -14.24
N ILE A 281 14.38 9.49 -13.36
CA ILE A 281 14.88 8.16 -13.73
C ILE A 281 13.79 7.35 -14.43
N GLY A 282 14.09 6.82 -15.63
CA GLY A 282 13.16 6.02 -16.44
C GLY A 282 12.19 6.83 -17.32
N ARG A 283 12.24 8.17 -17.33
CA ARG A 283 11.36 9.02 -18.11
C ARG A 283 11.32 8.66 -19.60
N ASP A 284 12.50 8.58 -20.22
CA ASP A 284 12.61 8.36 -21.69
C ASP A 284 11.93 7.05 -22.10
N VAL A 285 12.05 6.01 -21.27
CA VAL A 285 11.41 4.71 -21.52
C VAL A 285 9.89 4.82 -21.41
N LEU A 286 9.38 5.55 -20.41
CA LEU A 286 7.93 5.74 -20.25
C LEU A 286 7.35 6.60 -21.38
N GLU A 287 8.07 7.62 -21.87
CA GLU A 287 7.66 8.42 -23.02
C GLU A 287 7.60 7.57 -24.29
N ALA A 288 8.62 6.75 -24.52
CA ALA A 288 8.64 5.82 -25.67
C ALA A 288 7.49 4.79 -25.58
N GLN A 289 7.26 4.20 -24.40
CA GLN A 289 6.17 3.26 -24.19
C GLN A 289 4.79 3.90 -24.40
N LYS A 290 4.60 5.13 -23.90
CA LYS A 290 3.36 5.90 -24.10
C LYS A 290 3.15 6.23 -25.58
N ALA A 291 4.21 6.59 -26.32
CA ALA A 291 4.14 6.90 -27.75
C ALA A 291 3.85 5.66 -28.60
N ALA A 292 4.38 4.49 -28.25
CA ALA A 292 4.14 3.22 -28.94
C ALA A 292 2.67 2.78 -28.82
N GLY A 293 2.02 3.03 -27.66
CA GLY A 293 0.59 2.76 -27.45
C GLY A 293 0.23 1.26 -27.38
N ASP A 294 1.22 0.37 -27.29
CA ASP A 294 1.09 -1.09 -27.27
C ASP A 294 1.32 -1.72 -25.89
N ALA A 295 1.48 -0.88 -24.85
CA ALA A 295 1.68 -1.32 -23.48
C ALA A 295 0.53 -2.25 -23.04
N ARG A 296 0.89 -3.28 -22.28
CA ARG A 296 -0.11 -4.10 -21.58
C ARG A 296 -0.94 -3.19 -20.67
N GLN A 297 -2.16 -3.59 -20.40
CA GLN A 297 -3.05 -2.84 -19.54
C GLN A 297 -3.46 -3.66 -18.31
N MET A 298 -3.59 -2.99 -17.18
CA MET A 298 -4.16 -3.57 -15.97
C MET A 298 -5.65 -3.25 -15.92
N ILE A 299 -6.48 -4.28 -15.77
CA ILE A 299 -7.95 -4.18 -15.74
C ILE A 299 -8.51 -4.76 -14.44
N GLY A 300 -9.67 -4.24 -14.01
CA GLY A 300 -10.45 -4.81 -12.93
C GLY A 300 -11.45 -5.84 -13.45
N LEU A 301 -11.53 -6.98 -12.77
CA LEU A 301 -12.44 -8.08 -13.11
C LEU A 301 -13.41 -8.36 -11.98
N VAL A 302 -14.67 -8.64 -12.33
CA VAL A 302 -15.71 -9.13 -11.41
C VAL A 302 -16.28 -10.43 -12.00
N MET A 303 -16.28 -11.48 -11.17
CA MET A 303 -16.88 -12.77 -11.51
C MET A 303 -18.27 -12.88 -10.88
N ASP A 304 -19.29 -13.04 -11.70
CA ASP A 304 -20.67 -13.16 -11.21
C ASP A 304 -21.00 -14.58 -10.70
N GLU A 305 -20.31 -15.60 -11.22
CA GLU A 305 -20.40 -16.96 -10.70
C GLU A 305 -19.76 -17.07 -9.31
N LYS A 306 -20.25 -18.02 -8.49
CA LYS A 306 -19.63 -18.33 -7.20
C LYS A 306 -18.21 -18.85 -7.37
N GLY A 307 -17.28 -18.26 -6.69
CA GLY A 307 -15.88 -18.69 -6.73
C GLY A 307 -14.92 -17.59 -6.30
N VAL A 308 -13.63 -17.88 -6.45
CA VAL A 308 -12.53 -16.99 -6.10
C VAL A 308 -11.59 -16.91 -7.29
N LEU A 309 -11.28 -15.70 -7.71
CA LEU A 309 -10.21 -15.43 -8.67
C LEU A 309 -8.86 -15.45 -7.94
N ARG A 310 -7.84 -16.03 -8.58
CA ARG A 310 -6.53 -16.25 -7.94
C ARG A 310 -5.40 -15.83 -8.84
N HIS A 311 -4.31 -15.40 -8.22
CA HIS A 311 -3.05 -15.10 -8.92
C HIS A 311 -2.64 -16.22 -9.89
N GLY A 312 -2.12 -15.82 -11.06
CA GLY A 312 -1.60 -16.72 -12.10
C GLY A 312 -2.65 -17.40 -12.95
N GLN A 313 -3.97 -17.20 -12.71
CA GLN A 313 -4.99 -17.71 -13.63
C GLN A 313 -4.92 -16.97 -14.96
N ALA A 314 -4.99 -17.74 -16.07
CA ALA A 314 -4.97 -17.15 -17.40
C ALA A 314 -6.26 -16.37 -17.69
N VAL A 315 -6.10 -15.21 -18.33
CA VAL A 315 -7.19 -14.31 -18.74
C VAL A 315 -7.16 -14.19 -20.24
N THR A 316 -8.24 -14.59 -20.92
CA THR A 316 -8.38 -14.51 -22.38
C THR A 316 -9.19 -13.28 -22.75
N THR A 317 -8.66 -12.48 -23.67
CA THR A 317 -9.29 -11.28 -24.25
C THR A 317 -9.24 -11.36 -25.78
N ALA A 318 -9.92 -10.46 -26.48
CA ALA A 318 -9.80 -10.34 -27.95
C ALA A 318 -8.36 -10.01 -28.40
N GLY A 319 -7.61 -9.27 -27.57
CA GLY A 319 -6.21 -8.91 -27.84
C GLY A 319 -5.18 -9.99 -27.50
N GLY A 320 -5.60 -11.12 -26.88
CA GLY A 320 -4.70 -12.21 -26.50
C GLY A 320 -4.85 -12.65 -25.03
N THR A 321 -3.86 -13.39 -24.55
CA THR A 321 -3.88 -13.95 -23.20
C THR A 321 -3.03 -13.10 -22.24
N GLY A 322 -3.60 -12.82 -21.08
CA GLY A 322 -2.94 -12.23 -19.92
C GLY A 322 -3.09 -13.11 -18.67
N GLU A 323 -2.94 -12.53 -17.51
CA GLU A 323 -3.00 -13.25 -16.23
C GLU A 323 -3.61 -12.40 -15.11
N ILE A 324 -4.20 -13.08 -14.13
CA ILE A 324 -4.61 -12.45 -12.86
C ILE A 324 -3.36 -12.18 -12.02
N LEU A 325 -3.23 -10.93 -11.58
CA LEU A 325 -2.20 -10.47 -10.67
C LEU A 325 -2.65 -10.68 -9.20
N SER A 326 -3.54 -9.85 -8.71
CA SER A 326 -4.22 -10.03 -7.43
C SER A 326 -5.64 -10.46 -7.62
N GLY A 327 -6.11 -11.43 -6.85
CA GLY A 327 -7.48 -11.91 -6.91
C GLY A 327 -7.95 -12.46 -5.57
N THR A 328 -9.21 -12.15 -5.21
CA THR A 328 -9.82 -12.59 -3.96
C THR A 328 -11.34 -12.73 -4.09
N PHE A 329 -11.96 -13.29 -3.07
CA PHE A 329 -13.38 -13.07 -2.83
C PHE A 329 -13.56 -11.75 -2.07
N SER A 330 -14.35 -10.83 -2.62
CA SER A 330 -14.71 -9.57 -1.97
C SER A 330 -15.80 -9.80 -0.94
N PRO A 331 -15.53 -9.60 0.37
CA PRO A 331 -16.56 -9.74 1.38
C PRO A 331 -17.68 -8.70 1.24
N THR A 332 -17.35 -7.47 0.83
CA THR A 332 -18.32 -6.39 0.65
C THR A 332 -19.28 -6.66 -0.51
N LEU A 333 -18.78 -7.21 -1.63
CA LEU A 333 -19.57 -7.42 -2.84
C LEU A 333 -20.21 -8.81 -2.92
N GLY A 334 -19.70 -9.79 -2.16
CA GLY A 334 -20.10 -11.19 -2.26
C GLY A 334 -19.68 -11.84 -3.58
N LYS A 335 -18.64 -11.33 -4.24
CA LYS A 335 -18.19 -11.75 -5.59
C LYS A 335 -16.67 -11.98 -5.63
N GLY A 336 -16.21 -12.77 -6.60
CA GLY A 336 -14.79 -12.83 -6.97
C GLY A 336 -14.39 -11.53 -7.68
N ILE A 337 -13.32 -10.88 -7.22
CA ILE A 337 -12.71 -9.71 -7.86
C ILE A 337 -11.23 -9.94 -8.12
N ALA A 338 -10.69 -9.28 -9.14
CA ALA A 338 -9.27 -9.38 -9.45
C ALA A 338 -8.74 -8.17 -10.21
N PHE A 339 -7.43 -7.96 -10.12
CA PHE A 339 -6.66 -7.25 -11.13
C PHE A 339 -6.06 -8.27 -12.11
N ALA A 340 -6.11 -7.94 -13.40
CA ALA A 340 -5.45 -8.73 -14.42
C ALA A 340 -4.61 -7.83 -15.32
N ARG A 341 -3.44 -8.31 -15.74
CA ARG A 341 -2.64 -7.68 -16.80
C ARG A 341 -2.84 -8.42 -18.09
N VAL A 342 -3.31 -7.69 -19.08
CA VAL A 342 -3.65 -8.25 -20.40
C VAL A 342 -2.97 -7.42 -21.50
N PRO A 343 -2.84 -7.95 -22.74
CA PRO A 343 -2.36 -7.16 -23.87
C PRO A 343 -3.16 -5.86 -24.05
N GLY A 344 -2.51 -4.81 -24.54
CA GLY A 344 -3.16 -3.56 -24.90
C GLY A 344 -4.18 -3.75 -26.01
N GLY A 345 -5.09 -2.77 -26.17
CA GLY A 345 -6.09 -2.76 -27.23
C GLY A 345 -7.47 -3.25 -26.79
N GLU A 346 -8.21 -3.85 -27.73
CA GLU A 346 -9.60 -4.25 -27.52
C GLU A 346 -9.71 -5.49 -26.64
N LEU A 347 -10.58 -5.44 -25.63
CA LEU A 347 -10.77 -6.53 -24.68
C LEU A 347 -11.76 -7.59 -25.16
N GLY A 348 -12.85 -7.18 -25.84
CA GLY A 348 -13.94 -8.08 -26.21
C GLY A 348 -14.60 -8.74 -25.01
N GLN A 349 -15.04 -9.97 -25.15
CA GLN A 349 -15.49 -10.82 -24.03
C GLN A 349 -14.28 -11.38 -23.30
N VAL A 350 -14.25 -11.20 -21.98
CA VAL A 350 -13.14 -11.62 -21.14
C VAL A 350 -13.51 -12.88 -20.37
N HIS A 351 -12.61 -13.87 -20.39
CA HIS A 351 -12.77 -15.13 -19.68
C HIS A 351 -11.53 -15.43 -18.81
N VAL A 352 -11.75 -16.10 -17.69
CA VAL A 352 -10.69 -16.60 -16.81
C VAL A 352 -10.69 -18.13 -16.86
N ASP A 353 -9.50 -18.72 -17.04
CA ASP A 353 -9.36 -20.16 -16.91
C ASP A 353 -9.40 -20.58 -15.45
N ILE A 354 -10.44 -21.31 -15.06
CA ILE A 354 -10.58 -21.90 -13.74
C ILE A 354 -10.61 -23.42 -13.90
N ARG A 355 -9.47 -24.06 -13.71
CA ARG A 355 -9.30 -25.52 -13.81
C ARG A 355 -9.73 -26.07 -15.18
N GLY A 356 -9.34 -25.41 -16.27
CA GLY A 356 -9.66 -25.78 -17.64
C GLY A 356 -11.05 -25.36 -18.13
N ARG A 357 -11.81 -24.61 -17.31
CA ARG A 357 -13.11 -24.04 -17.70
C ARG A 357 -12.95 -22.54 -17.94
N GLN A 358 -13.37 -22.06 -19.10
CA GLN A 358 -13.42 -20.65 -19.44
C GLN A 358 -14.64 -19.99 -18.78
N VAL A 359 -14.41 -19.27 -17.68
CA VAL A 359 -15.46 -18.58 -16.91
C VAL A 359 -15.57 -17.15 -17.36
N PRO A 360 -16.74 -16.68 -17.81
CA PRO A 360 -16.92 -15.29 -18.22
C PRO A 360 -16.80 -14.36 -16.99
N VAL A 361 -16.13 -13.24 -17.18
CA VAL A 361 -15.97 -12.20 -16.17
C VAL A 361 -16.26 -10.83 -16.77
N ARG A 362 -16.75 -9.90 -15.97
CA ARG A 362 -16.97 -8.53 -16.38
C ARG A 362 -15.74 -7.67 -16.12
N VAL A 363 -15.39 -6.85 -17.10
CA VAL A 363 -14.39 -5.81 -16.93
C VAL A 363 -15.04 -4.59 -16.29
N VAL A 364 -14.46 -4.09 -15.21
CA VAL A 364 -14.95 -2.92 -14.48
C VAL A 364 -13.81 -1.96 -14.20
N LYS A 365 -14.13 -0.68 -14.01
CA LYS A 365 -13.20 0.29 -13.48
C LYS A 365 -13.04 0.07 -11.97
N PHE A 366 -11.83 0.17 -11.48
CA PHE A 366 -11.58 0.19 -10.04
C PHE A 366 -11.39 1.65 -9.55
N PRO A 367 -11.62 1.94 -8.25
CA PRO A 367 -11.85 0.97 -7.17
C PRO A 367 -13.16 0.19 -7.32
N PHE A 368 -13.18 -1.03 -6.76
CA PHE A 368 -14.42 -1.83 -6.68
C PHE A 368 -15.35 -1.32 -5.58
N VAL A 369 -14.75 -0.95 -4.43
CA VAL A 369 -15.45 -0.44 -3.25
C VAL A 369 -14.72 0.80 -2.72
N ARG A 370 -15.47 1.80 -2.31
CA ARG A 370 -14.96 2.97 -1.58
C ARG A 370 -15.93 3.35 -0.48
N GLU A 371 -15.42 3.60 0.73
CA GLU A 371 -16.23 3.94 1.91
C GLU A 371 -17.42 2.97 2.10
N GLY A 372 -17.09 1.66 2.04
CA GLY A 372 -18.07 0.58 2.19
C GLY A 372 -19.08 0.44 1.05
N GLN A 373 -19.00 1.27 -0.01
CA GLN A 373 -19.96 1.27 -1.11
C GLN A 373 -19.38 0.72 -2.40
N ALA A 374 -20.12 -0.19 -3.05
CA ALA A 374 -19.78 -0.64 -4.41
C ALA A 374 -19.78 0.56 -5.36
N GLN A 375 -18.75 0.63 -6.21
CA GLN A 375 -18.66 1.72 -7.18
C GLN A 375 -19.56 1.46 -8.39
N PRO A 376 -19.98 2.52 -9.13
CA PRO A 376 -20.86 2.40 -10.28
C PRO A 376 -20.35 1.36 -11.30
N GLY A 377 -21.25 0.52 -11.81
CA GLY A 377 -20.95 -0.54 -12.77
C GLY A 377 -20.34 -1.82 -12.20
N VAL A 378 -19.90 -1.85 -10.94
CA VAL A 378 -19.25 -3.01 -10.32
C VAL A 378 -20.24 -4.16 -10.07
N LEU A 379 -21.46 -3.87 -9.62
CA LEU A 379 -22.50 -4.89 -9.39
C LEU A 379 -23.28 -5.26 -10.64
N GLY A 380 -23.04 -4.61 -11.78
CA GLY A 380 -23.85 -4.71 -12.99
C GLY A 380 -25.02 -3.71 -12.97
N GLU A 381 -25.64 -3.51 -14.11
CA GLU A 381 -26.93 -2.79 -14.15
C GLU A 381 -28.00 -3.70 -13.51
N SER A 382 -28.67 -3.21 -12.48
CA SER A 382 -29.86 -3.85 -11.89
C SER A 382 -31.07 -3.58 -12.74
#